data_1a7a870376ff7c39d6717b720c92a57e
#
_entry.id   1a7a870376ff7c39d6717b720c92a57e
#
_cell.length_a   1.000
_cell.length_b   1.000
_cell.length_c   1.000
_cell.angle_alpha   90.00
_cell.angle_beta   90.00
_cell.angle_gamma   90.00
#
_symmetry.space_group_name_H-M   'P 1'
#
loop_
_entity.id
_entity.type
_entity.pdbx_description
1 polymer ?
#
loop_
_entity_poly.entity_id
_entity_poly.type
_entity_poly.pdbx_seq_one_letter_code
_entity_poly.pdbx_strand_id
1 'polypeptide(L)'
;NKIIEVALKNSKTYILGIGAITNIALAIKKEPKIVNKIEIIWLGGNELGYEDNLEYNFRQDVEAVKIVFESKVKLTILPCRNIVSELRIDINTLKKYLENKSELCNYLIERFYNDGYHGIQESRVIWDIAVIAYMINKNWFETKQISCPNIRKYTSYEVTDNRHNITFVTKLDRNKIYEDLFNKLGEQR
;
A
#
# COMPACT_ATOMS: atom_id res chain seq x y z
N ASN A 1 9.88 8.36 -16.49
CA ASN A 1 9.20 8.28 -17.79
C ASN A 1 8.50 6.94 -18.05
N LYS A 2 8.89 5.81 -17.37
CA LYS A 2 8.29 4.49 -17.60
C LYS A 2 6.80 4.45 -17.30
N ILE A 3 6.35 5.09 -16.22
CA ILE A 3 4.91 5.17 -15.87
C ILE A 3 4.12 5.79 -17.03
N ILE A 4 4.59 6.90 -17.58
CA ILE A 4 3.92 7.60 -18.70
C ILE A 4 3.88 6.71 -19.94
N GLU A 5 5.01 6.10 -20.29
CA GLU A 5 5.12 5.22 -21.45
C GLU A 5 4.11 4.06 -21.38
N VAL A 6 4.05 3.38 -20.24
CA VAL A 6 3.14 2.25 -20.03
C VAL A 6 1.69 2.70 -20.04
N ALA A 7 1.37 3.80 -19.35
CA ALA A 7 0.02 4.34 -19.28
C ALA A 7 -0.50 4.79 -20.64
N LEU A 8 0.35 5.39 -21.49
CA LEU A 8 -0.08 5.81 -22.81
C LEU A 8 -0.32 4.65 -23.79
N LYS A 9 0.43 3.55 -23.64
CA LYS A 9 0.31 2.36 -24.50
C LYS A 9 -0.91 1.48 -24.17
N ASN A 10 -1.48 1.61 -22.98
CA ASN A 10 -2.57 0.76 -22.51
C ASN A 10 -3.86 1.56 -22.31
N SER A 11 -4.99 0.87 -22.42
CA SER A 11 -6.31 1.44 -22.09
C SER A 11 -6.45 1.70 -20.58
N LYS A 12 -5.83 0.84 -19.76
CA LYS A 12 -5.80 0.92 -18.31
C LYS A 12 -4.48 0.39 -17.74
N THR A 13 -3.93 1.10 -16.76
CA THR A 13 -2.70 0.71 -16.05
C THR A 13 -2.94 0.83 -14.55
N TYR A 14 -2.65 -0.24 -13.82
CA TYR A 14 -2.62 -0.22 -12.36
C TYR A 14 -1.22 0.15 -11.87
N ILE A 15 -1.16 1.05 -10.90
CA ILE A 15 0.09 1.43 -10.23
C ILE A 15 -0.02 1.03 -8.77
N LEU A 16 0.82 0.08 -8.35
CA LEU A 16 0.91 -0.40 -6.98
C LEU A 16 2.02 0.37 -6.28
N GLY A 17 1.63 1.32 -5.42
CA GLY A 17 2.57 2.18 -4.68
C GLY A 17 2.84 1.63 -3.29
N ILE A 18 4.10 1.31 -2.99
CA ILE A 18 4.56 0.78 -1.69
C ILE A 18 5.67 1.65 -1.07
N GLY A 19 5.80 2.87 -1.51
CA GLY A 19 6.78 3.86 -1.05
C GLY A 19 6.25 5.29 -1.22
N ALA A 20 7.16 6.26 -1.19
CA ALA A 20 6.84 7.65 -1.49
C ALA A 20 6.18 7.79 -2.88
N ILE A 21 5.13 8.59 -2.96
CA ILE A 21 4.31 8.71 -4.18
C ILE A 21 4.91 9.69 -5.21
N THR A 22 6.12 10.18 -4.99
CA THR A 22 6.84 11.16 -5.80
C THR A 22 6.84 10.84 -7.28
N ASN A 23 7.22 9.62 -7.66
CA ASN A 23 7.33 9.23 -9.07
C ASN A 23 5.98 9.26 -9.79
N ILE A 24 4.90 8.96 -9.10
CA ILE A 24 3.53 8.99 -9.62
C ILE A 24 3.09 10.44 -9.81
N ALA A 25 3.31 11.29 -8.80
CA ALA A 25 3.00 12.71 -8.86
C ALA A 25 3.74 13.42 -10.02
N LEU A 26 5.04 13.13 -10.16
CA LEU A 26 5.84 13.66 -11.27
C LEU A 26 5.35 13.18 -12.64
N ALA A 27 4.91 11.93 -12.76
CA ALA A 27 4.35 11.40 -13.98
C ALA A 27 3.04 12.12 -14.36
N ILE A 28 2.16 12.33 -13.39
CA ILE A 28 0.89 13.06 -13.56
C ILE A 28 1.16 14.52 -13.96
N LYS A 29 2.09 15.22 -13.28
CA LYS A 29 2.46 16.60 -13.63
C LYS A 29 3.01 16.71 -15.04
N LYS A 30 3.85 15.76 -15.46
CA LYS A 30 4.51 15.77 -16.76
C LYS A 30 3.56 15.41 -17.90
N GLU A 31 2.62 14.50 -17.67
CA GLU A 31 1.65 14.04 -18.68
C GLU A 31 0.27 13.86 -18.03
N PRO A 32 -0.51 14.95 -17.86
CA PRO A 32 -1.82 14.88 -17.20
C PRO A 32 -2.84 13.95 -17.89
N LYS A 33 -2.66 13.64 -19.16
CA LYS A 33 -3.54 12.74 -19.90
C LYS A 33 -3.56 11.32 -19.36
N ILE A 34 -2.53 10.91 -18.60
CA ILE A 34 -2.48 9.57 -18.00
C ILE A 34 -3.48 9.41 -16.85
N VAL A 35 -3.97 10.48 -16.25
CA VAL A 35 -4.91 10.43 -15.11
C VAL A 35 -6.13 9.55 -15.39
N ASN A 36 -6.67 9.61 -16.60
CA ASN A 36 -7.81 8.80 -17.01
C ASN A 36 -7.45 7.35 -17.41
N LYS A 37 -6.16 7.02 -17.45
CA LYS A 37 -5.64 5.72 -17.87
C LYS A 37 -5.01 4.92 -16.73
N ILE A 38 -4.78 5.55 -15.59
CA ILE A 38 -4.16 4.91 -14.43
C ILE A 38 -5.14 4.75 -13.28
N GLU A 39 -4.95 3.70 -12.51
CA GLU A 39 -5.58 3.48 -11.21
C GLU A 39 -4.47 3.21 -10.20
N ILE A 40 -4.42 4.02 -9.14
CA ILE A 40 -3.38 3.94 -8.12
C ILE A 40 -3.94 3.18 -6.91
N ILE A 41 -3.19 2.20 -6.44
CA ILE A 41 -3.41 1.51 -5.16
C ILE A 41 -2.17 1.78 -4.33
N TRP A 42 -2.31 2.56 -3.25
CA TRP A 42 -1.17 3.09 -2.51
C TRP A 42 -1.24 2.75 -1.02
N LEU A 43 -0.15 2.17 -0.53
CA LEU A 43 0.11 2.03 0.90
C LEU A 43 0.65 3.36 1.42
N GLY A 44 -0.16 4.11 2.12
CA GLY A 44 0.25 5.42 2.62
C GLY A 44 -0.79 6.12 3.46
N GLY A 45 -0.31 6.98 4.34
CA GLY A 45 -1.14 7.65 5.32
C GLY A 45 -1.62 6.74 6.44
N ASN A 46 -2.45 7.28 7.31
CA ASN A 46 -3.04 6.59 8.46
C ASN A 46 -4.56 6.53 8.31
N GLU A 47 -5.25 5.87 9.23
CA GLU A 47 -6.72 5.81 9.22
C GLU A 47 -7.36 7.20 9.34
N LEU A 48 -8.62 7.30 8.94
CA LEU A 48 -9.38 8.54 9.08
C LEU A 48 -9.58 8.87 10.57
N GLY A 49 -9.30 10.13 10.91
CA GLY A 49 -9.37 10.60 12.30
C GLY A 49 -8.07 10.45 13.08
N TYR A 50 -7.03 9.86 12.50
CA TYR A 50 -5.71 9.89 13.12
C TYR A 50 -5.14 11.32 13.11
N GLU A 51 -4.38 11.68 14.14
CA GLU A 51 -3.89 13.05 14.34
C GLU A 51 -2.96 13.56 13.22
N ASP A 52 -2.20 12.64 12.58
CA ASP A 52 -1.30 12.94 11.48
C ASP A 52 -1.19 11.78 10.48
N ASN A 53 -0.50 12.04 9.37
CA ASN A 53 -0.12 11.06 8.38
C ASN A 53 1.42 10.97 8.21
N LEU A 54 2.17 11.23 9.27
CA LEU A 54 3.64 11.20 9.26
C LEU A 54 4.21 9.77 9.26
N GLU A 55 3.52 8.83 8.64
CA GLU A 55 4.06 7.50 8.39
C GLU A 55 5.15 7.52 7.29
N TYR A 56 5.85 6.41 7.10
CA TYR A 56 7.08 6.39 6.32
C TYR A 56 6.89 6.84 4.87
N ASN A 57 5.83 6.37 4.17
CA ASN A 57 5.62 6.65 2.75
C ASN A 57 5.11 8.07 2.51
N PHE A 58 4.16 8.53 3.32
CA PHE A 58 3.52 9.83 3.18
C PHE A 58 4.50 10.98 3.50
N ARG A 59 5.23 10.86 4.62
CA ARG A 59 6.11 11.94 5.10
C ARG A 59 7.29 12.24 4.19
N GLN A 60 7.69 11.27 3.33
CA GLN A 60 8.83 11.46 2.44
C GLN A 60 8.58 12.51 1.37
N ASP A 61 7.32 12.70 0.94
CA ASP A 61 6.98 13.71 -0.06
C ASP A 61 5.51 14.12 0.05
N VAL A 62 5.21 14.98 1.01
CA VAL A 62 3.85 15.50 1.26
C VAL A 62 3.32 16.29 0.07
N GLU A 63 4.19 17.00 -0.65
CA GLU A 63 3.78 17.76 -1.84
C GLU A 63 3.37 16.82 -2.99
N ALA A 64 4.05 15.70 -3.16
CA ALA A 64 3.62 14.68 -4.11
C ALA A 64 2.24 14.09 -3.76
N VAL A 65 1.95 13.89 -2.47
CA VAL A 65 0.61 13.44 -2.02
C VAL A 65 -0.46 14.47 -2.40
N LYS A 66 -0.23 15.76 -2.15
CA LYS A 66 -1.17 16.83 -2.54
C LYS A 66 -1.43 16.82 -4.03
N ILE A 67 -0.38 16.71 -4.85
CA ILE A 67 -0.50 16.65 -6.32
C ILE A 67 -1.39 15.49 -6.76
N VAL A 68 -1.17 14.29 -6.21
CA VAL A 68 -1.97 13.10 -6.53
C VAL A 68 -3.42 13.29 -6.08
N PHE A 69 -3.65 13.82 -4.88
CA PHE A 69 -4.98 14.07 -4.35
C PHE A 69 -5.75 15.15 -5.13
N GLU A 70 -5.07 16.10 -5.74
CA GLU A 70 -5.67 17.14 -6.58
C GLU A 70 -5.91 16.68 -8.02
N SER A 71 -5.20 15.68 -8.47
CA SER A 71 -5.22 15.22 -9.87
C SER A 71 -6.53 14.59 -10.34
N LYS A 72 -7.43 14.22 -9.41
CA LYS A 72 -8.66 13.45 -9.66
C LYS A 72 -8.42 12.04 -10.22
N VAL A 73 -7.21 11.53 -10.08
CA VAL A 73 -6.88 10.16 -10.47
C VAL A 73 -7.68 9.16 -9.63
N LYS A 74 -8.02 8.03 -10.21
CA LYS A 74 -8.64 6.94 -9.46
C LYS A 74 -7.64 6.38 -8.45
N LEU A 75 -7.93 6.59 -7.17
CA LEU A 75 -7.02 6.30 -6.05
C LEU A 75 -7.70 5.39 -5.02
N THR A 76 -6.98 4.36 -4.62
CA THR A 76 -7.28 3.56 -3.42
C THR A 76 -6.15 3.75 -2.42
N ILE A 77 -6.49 4.15 -1.20
CA ILE A 77 -5.55 4.29 -0.08
C ILE A 77 -5.70 3.08 0.84
N LEU A 78 -4.56 2.45 1.15
CA LEU A 78 -4.42 1.46 2.21
C LEU A 78 -3.67 2.13 3.37
N PRO A 79 -4.37 2.53 4.44
CA PRO A 79 -3.74 3.21 5.57
C PRO A 79 -2.79 2.30 6.33
N CYS A 80 -1.66 2.82 6.76
CA CYS A 80 -0.67 2.06 7.50
C CYS A 80 -1.16 1.73 8.92
N ARG A 81 -1.36 2.75 9.75
CA ARG A 81 -1.78 2.54 11.15
C ARG A 81 -3.24 2.12 11.25
N ASN A 82 -3.48 1.20 12.17
CA ASN A 82 -4.77 0.60 12.53
C ASN A 82 -5.44 -0.21 11.44
N ILE A 83 -4.95 -0.19 10.19
CA ILE A 83 -5.47 -1.00 9.09
C ILE A 83 -4.40 -2.01 8.65
N VAL A 84 -3.38 -1.58 7.89
CA VAL A 84 -2.37 -2.51 7.36
C VAL A 84 -1.44 -3.02 8.47
N SER A 85 -1.29 -2.30 9.59
CA SER A 85 -0.58 -2.79 10.78
C SER A 85 -1.14 -4.10 11.36
N GLU A 86 -2.38 -4.49 11.01
CA GLU A 86 -2.96 -5.79 11.34
C GLU A 86 -2.21 -6.97 10.67
N LEU A 87 -1.45 -6.72 9.60
CA LEU A 87 -0.57 -7.71 8.98
C LEU A 87 0.73 -7.91 9.78
N ARG A 88 0.59 -7.96 11.10
CA ARG A 88 1.66 -8.35 12.02
C ARG A 88 1.72 -9.86 12.16
N ILE A 89 2.90 -10.41 11.98
CA ILE A 89 3.17 -11.84 12.16
C ILE A 89 4.42 -12.02 13.02
N ASP A 90 4.42 -13.07 13.84
CA ASP A 90 5.58 -13.47 14.62
C ASP A 90 6.42 -14.53 13.88
N ILE A 91 7.68 -14.67 14.30
CA ILE A 91 8.65 -15.57 13.64
C ILE A 91 8.22 -17.04 13.73
N ASN A 92 7.58 -17.46 14.81
CA ASN A 92 7.17 -18.86 15.00
C ASN A 92 6.03 -19.21 14.03
N THR A 93 5.07 -18.31 13.91
CA THR A 93 3.98 -18.43 12.92
C THR A 93 4.54 -18.45 11.50
N LEU A 94 5.49 -17.57 11.18
CA LEU A 94 6.11 -17.54 9.85
C LEU A 94 6.85 -18.87 9.54
N LYS A 95 7.63 -19.37 10.49
CA LYS A 95 8.32 -20.67 10.37
C LYS A 95 7.33 -21.81 10.14
N LYS A 96 6.22 -21.85 10.87
CA LYS A 96 5.19 -22.90 10.71
C LYS A 96 4.70 -22.99 9.26
N TYR A 97 4.61 -21.87 8.56
CA TYR A 97 4.16 -21.84 7.17
C TYR A 97 5.27 -22.10 6.15
N LEU A 98 6.48 -21.64 6.38
CA LEU A 98 7.52 -21.53 5.35
C LEU A 98 8.76 -22.39 5.60
N GLU A 99 9.02 -22.86 6.83
CA GLU A 99 10.27 -23.54 7.14
C GLU A 99 10.43 -24.82 6.30
N ASN A 100 11.61 -24.95 5.67
CA ASN A 100 11.97 -26.08 4.80
C ASN A 100 11.07 -26.30 3.55
N LYS A 101 10.27 -25.30 3.15
CA LYS A 101 9.48 -25.38 1.92
C LYS A 101 10.32 -25.15 0.65
N SER A 102 11.20 -24.15 0.69
CA SER A 102 12.13 -23.83 -0.40
C SER A 102 13.29 -22.98 0.12
N GLU A 103 14.34 -22.80 -0.69
CA GLU A 103 15.44 -21.87 -0.38
C GLU A 103 14.93 -20.44 -0.19
N LEU A 104 13.98 -19.99 -1.03
CA LEU A 104 13.35 -18.68 -0.90
C LEU A 104 12.64 -18.55 0.44
N CYS A 105 11.87 -19.56 0.85
CA CYS A 105 11.14 -19.53 2.12
C CYS A 105 12.10 -19.45 3.32
N ASN A 106 13.18 -20.23 3.31
CA ASN A 106 14.19 -20.18 4.36
C ASN A 106 14.90 -18.83 4.40
N TYR A 107 15.25 -18.27 3.23
CA TYR A 107 15.82 -16.93 3.12
C TYR A 107 14.87 -15.84 3.67
N LEU A 108 13.58 -15.91 3.37
CA LEU A 108 12.58 -14.98 3.90
C LEU A 108 12.47 -15.05 5.43
N ILE A 109 12.54 -16.26 6.01
CA ILE A 109 12.55 -16.44 7.47
C ILE A 109 13.80 -15.79 8.08
N GLU A 110 14.97 -16.03 7.49
CA GLU A 110 16.23 -15.44 7.96
C GLU A 110 16.15 -13.91 7.92
N ARG A 111 15.74 -13.34 6.79
CA ARG A 111 15.63 -11.88 6.61
C ARG A 111 14.54 -11.26 7.49
N PHE A 112 13.47 -11.99 7.76
CA PHE A 112 12.44 -11.57 8.70
C PHE A 112 13.00 -11.47 10.12
N TYR A 113 13.75 -12.48 10.57
CA TYR A 113 14.31 -12.55 11.92
C TYR A 113 15.42 -11.52 12.12
N ASN A 114 16.33 -11.42 11.17
CA ASN A 114 17.43 -10.44 11.19
C ASN A 114 17.73 -9.90 9.79
N ASP A 115 17.30 -8.67 9.53
CA ASP A 115 17.55 -8.00 8.24
C ASP A 115 18.93 -7.32 8.18
N GLY A 116 19.72 -7.41 9.25
CA GLY A 116 21.04 -6.78 9.37
C GLY A 116 20.98 -5.27 9.66
N TYR A 117 19.78 -4.67 9.70
CA TYR A 117 19.60 -3.24 9.96
C TYR A 117 18.87 -2.97 11.28
N HIS A 118 17.77 -3.66 11.53
CA HIS A 118 16.96 -3.48 12.74
C HIS A 118 17.30 -4.48 13.86
N GLY A 119 18.30 -5.35 13.65
CA GLY A 119 18.63 -6.43 14.57
C GLY A 119 17.60 -7.55 14.62
N ILE A 120 17.63 -8.33 15.70
CA ILE A 120 16.71 -9.47 15.89
C ILE A 120 15.28 -8.98 16.11
N GLN A 121 14.35 -9.51 15.33
CA GLN A 121 12.93 -9.18 15.41
C GLN A 121 12.10 -10.45 15.57
N GLU A 122 11.36 -10.52 16.67
CA GLU A 122 10.44 -11.64 16.92
C GLU A 122 9.10 -11.49 16.20
N SER A 123 8.70 -10.26 15.88
CA SER A 123 7.49 -9.98 15.10
C SER A 123 7.64 -8.75 14.22
N ARG A 124 7.03 -8.77 13.04
CA ARG A 124 7.01 -7.66 12.09
C ARG A 124 5.64 -7.51 11.44
N VAL A 125 5.35 -6.31 10.99
CA VAL A 125 4.26 -6.09 10.04
C VAL A 125 4.83 -6.25 8.63
N ILE A 126 4.20 -7.09 7.81
CA ILE A 126 4.58 -7.25 6.40
C ILE A 126 3.70 -6.34 5.53
N TRP A 127 4.00 -5.06 5.60
CA TRP A 127 3.21 -3.95 5.09
C TRP A 127 2.82 -4.07 3.61
N ASP A 128 3.79 -4.30 2.76
CA ASP A 128 3.69 -4.08 1.31
C ASP A 128 2.83 -5.10 0.59
N ILE A 129 2.66 -6.28 1.17
CA ILE A 129 1.79 -7.32 0.61
C ILE A 129 0.32 -6.89 0.55
N ALA A 130 -0.10 -5.93 1.38
CA ALA A 130 -1.47 -5.44 1.41
C ALA A 130 -1.92 -4.90 0.05
N VAL A 131 -1.05 -4.19 -0.64
CA VAL A 131 -1.34 -3.58 -1.94
C VAL A 131 -1.57 -4.64 -3.01
N ILE A 132 -0.73 -5.69 -3.01
CA ILE A 132 -0.86 -6.83 -3.92
C ILE A 132 -2.11 -7.64 -3.57
N ALA A 133 -2.35 -7.91 -2.29
CA ALA A 133 -3.54 -8.62 -1.82
C ALA A 133 -4.83 -7.91 -2.24
N TYR A 134 -4.87 -6.58 -2.14
CA TYR A 134 -6.01 -5.79 -2.61
C TYR A 134 -6.24 -5.93 -4.12
N MET A 135 -5.17 -5.99 -4.90
CA MET A 135 -5.25 -6.20 -6.35
C MET A 135 -5.73 -7.61 -6.70
N ILE A 136 -5.32 -8.63 -5.92
CA ILE A 136 -5.70 -10.04 -6.12
C ILE A 136 -7.16 -10.25 -5.78
N ASN A 137 -7.61 -9.81 -4.60
CA ASN A 137 -8.98 -10.03 -4.16
C ASN A 137 -9.49 -8.92 -3.22
N LYS A 138 -10.30 -8.02 -3.78
CA LYS A 138 -10.89 -6.91 -3.03
C LYS A 138 -11.86 -7.35 -1.93
N ASN A 139 -12.41 -8.57 -1.98
CA ASN A 139 -13.33 -9.08 -0.96
C ASN A 139 -12.65 -9.39 0.38
N TRP A 140 -11.31 -9.32 0.44
CA TRP A 140 -10.58 -9.39 1.69
C TRP A 140 -10.49 -8.06 2.43
N PHE A 141 -11.11 -7.01 1.88
CA PHE A 141 -11.04 -5.66 2.40
C PHE A 141 -12.42 -5.02 2.50
N GLU A 142 -12.65 -4.31 3.59
CA GLU A 142 -13.76 -3.37 3.69
C GLU A 142 -13.28 -1.99 3.21
N THR A 143 -14.11 -1.30 2.45
CA THR A 143 -13.76 0.01 1.88
C THR A 143 -14.89 1.00 2.03
N LYS A 144 -14.53 2.29 2.07
CA LYS A 144 -15.48 3.40 1.97
C LYS A 144 -15.11 4.28 0.78
N GLN A 145 -16.12 4.79 0.08
CA GLN A 145 -15.94 5.92 -0.82
C GLN A 145 -16.01 7.19 0.01
N ILE A 146 -14.97 7.99 -0.04
CA ILE A 146 -14.89 9.27 0.67
C ILE A 146 -14.52 10.38 -0.31
N SER A 147 -14.95 11.60 -0.02
CA SER A 147 -14.42 12.78 -0.70
C SER A 147 -12.91 12.85 -0.42
N CYS A 148 -12.11 13.04 -1.45
CA CYS A 148 -10.64 13.07 -1.33
C CYS A 148 -10.24 14.17 -0.32
N PRO A 149 -9.54 13.85 0.77
CA PRO A 149 -9.25 14.83 1.81
C PRO A 149 -8.27 15.90 1.35
N ASN A 150 -8.36 17.08 1.95
CA ASN A 150 -7.29 18.06 1.95
C ASN A 150 -6.22 17.63 2.97
N ILE A 151 -4.99 18.05 2.74
CA ILE A 151 -3.88 17.81 3.66
C ILE A 151 -3.65 19.10 4.46
N ARG A 152 -3.95 19.05 5.77
CA ARG A 152 -3.72 20.17 6.69
C ARG A 152 -2.25 20.31 7.08
N LYS A 153 -1.94 21.39 7.79
CA LYS A 153 -0.69 21.52 8.56
C LYS A 153 -0.57 20.31 9.49
N TYR A 154 0.59 19.71 9.61
CA TYR A 154 0.84 18.43 10.30
C TYR A 154 0.30 17.17 9.59
N THR A 155 -0.02 17.30 8.29
CA THR A 155 -0.39 16.17 7.41
C THR A 155 -1.71 15.46 7.74
N SER A 156 -2.51 15.93 8.71
CA SER A 156 -3.81 15.34 9.00
C SER A 156 -4.78 15.50 7.83
N TYR A 157 -5.70 14.55 7.72
CA TYR A 157 -6.77 14.60 6.71
C TYR A 157 -7.89 15.57 7.12
N GLU A 158 -8.31 16.38 6.17
CA GLU A 158 -9.55 17.16 6.26
C GLU A 158 -10.50 16.73 5.14
N VAL A 159 -11.48 15.93 5.48
CA VAL A 159 -12.52 15.50 4.55
C VAL A 159 -13.55 16.62 4.41
N THR A 160 -13.78 17.04 3.17
CA THR A 160 -14.79 18.06 2.81
C THR A 160 -15.64 17.51 1.65
N ASP A 161 -16.92 17.86 1.57
CA ASP A 161 -17.87 17.27 0.62
C ASP A 161 -17.70 17.72 -0.85
N ASN A 162 -16.73 18.56 -1.14
CA ASN A 162 -16.64 19.26 -2.44
C ASN A 162 -15.57 18.69 -3.39
N ARG A 163 -15.00 17.54 -3.10
CA ARG A 163 -13.92 16.95 -3.90
C ARG A 163 -14.39 15.64 -4.56
N HIS A 164 -13.60 15.15 -5.53
CA HIS A 164 -13.82 13.84 -6.13
C HIS A 164 -13.68 12.72 -5.10
N ASN A 165 -14.33 11.60 -5.35
CA ASN A 165 -14.28 10.44 -4.46
C ASN A 165 -13.01 9.61 -4.70
N ILE A 166 -12.49 9.07 -3.61
CA ILE A 166 -11.45 8.05 -3.58
C ILE A 166 -11.93 6.84 -2.77
N THR A 167 -11.31 5.69 -3.01
CA THR A 167 -11.53 4.49 -2.20
C THR A 167 -10.58 4.49 -1.01
N PHE A 168 -11.12 4.33 0.19
CA PHE A 168 -10.36 4.26 1.43
C PHE A 168 -10.60 2.91 2.10
N VAL A 169 -9.53 2.13 2.30
CA VAL A 169 -9.62 0.84 2.99
C VAL A 169 -9.79 1.09 4.49
N THR A 170 -10.79 0.44 5.09
CA THR A 170 -11.14 0.60 6.51
C THR A 170 -10.89 -0.65 7.33
N LYS A 171 -10.72 -1.81 6.68
CA LYS A 171 -10.40 -3.08 7.34
C LYS A 171 -9.86 -4.08 6.32
N LEU A 172 -9.13 -5.08 6.80
CA LEU A 172 -8.67 -6.20 6.00
C LEU A 172 -8.86 -7.54 6.74
N ASP A 173 -9.00 -8.61 5.96
CA ASP A 173 -9.02 -9.98 6.47
C ASP A 173 -7.60 -10.58 6.42
N ARG A 174 -6.87 -10.38 7.52
CA ARG A 174 -5.49 -10.88 7.66
C ARG A 174 -5.38 -12.38 7.40
N ASN A 175 -6.35 -13.16 7.86
CA ASN A 175 -6.26 -14.61 7.78
C ASN A 175 -6.32 -15.08 6.32
N LYS A 176 -7.24 -14.54 5.53
CA LYS A 176 -7.34 -14.86 4.09
C LYS A 176 -6.13 -14.38 3.30
N ILE A 177 -5.59 -13.20 3.64
CA ILE A 177 -4.38 -12.69 3.01
C ILE A 177 -3.19 -13.60 3.29
N TYR A 178 -3.02 -14.05 4.54
CA TYR A 178 -1.93 -14.95 4.92
C TYR A 178 -2.09 -16.36 4.34
N GLU A 179 -3.30 -16.89 4.33
CA GLU A 179 -3.58 -18.18 3.71
C GLU A 179 -3.18 -18.20 2.23
N ASP A 180 -3.59 -17.19 1.46
CA ASP A 180 -3.23 -17.05 0.04
C ASP A 180 -1.72 -16.86 -0.15
N LEU A 181 -1.09 -15.97 0.63
CA LEU A 181 0.34 -15.68 0.53
C LEU A 181 1.19 -16.91 0.81
N PHE A 182 0.95 -17.58 1.93
CA PHE A 182 1.79 -18.69 2.37
C PHE A 182 1.57 -19.96 1.56
N ASN A 183 0.36 -20.19 1.07
CA ASN A 183 0.10 -21.26 0.10
C ASN A 183 0.93 -21.04 -1.17
N LYS A 184 0.87 -19.85 -1.77
CA LYS A 184 1.66 -19.52 -2.97
C LYS A 184 3.17 -19.61 -2.77
N LEU A 185 3.69 -19.18 -1.62
CA LEU A 185 5.11 -19.29 -1.31
C LEU A 185 5.54 -20.73 -1.05
N GLY A 186 4.70 -21.54 -0.39
CA GLY A 186 4.98 -22.94 -0.08
C GLY A 186 4.87 -23.90 -1.28
N GLU A 187 4.13 -23.50 -2.33
CA GLU A 187 3.96 -24.29 -3.56
C GLU A 187 5.09 -24.09 -4.59
N GLN A 188 5.91 -23.05 -4.41
CA GLN A 188 7.07 -22.81 -5.27
C GLN A 188 8.15 -23.86 -4.99
N ARG A 189 8.30 -24.81 -5.92
CA ARG A 189 9.36 -25.83 -5.95
C ARG A 189 10.59 -25.35 -6.71
#